data_ce9769da14ae9226c324c3793f8110fb
#
_entry.id   ce9769da14ae9226c324c3793f8110fb
#
_cell.length_a   1.000
_cell.length_b   1.000
_cell.length_c   1.000
_cell.angle_alpha   90.00
_cell.angle_beta   90.00
_cell.angle_gamma   90.00
#
_symmetry.space_group_name_H-M   'P 1'
#
loop_
_entity.id
_entity.type
_entity.pdbx_description
1 polymer ?
#
loop_
_entity_poly.entity_id
_entity_poly.type
_entity_poly.pdbx_seq_one_letter_code
_entity_poly.pdbx_strand_id
1 'polypeptide(L)'
;MNHRHHHRIFKGWKCMLCGRPLPEDPNDYCVGKTGRSVCYSCLHTSYRLQGLIRTEVEPEPVPDDILGPQQMVRELDRFIIGQERAKRAVSVAMWKQQLRAKGLNAPPNAGLLLYGPTGVGKTALVREAAKLAGLPFISFDATSLTEAGYRGRQAGDIIEDLLEHSENERQASTGIVFLDEIDKLAGRGNAYREQYQRGTQSSLLKLVEGLEIQKVNTESILFIFGGAFPELTKRESPKPLIGFGQSVPAAPKEELTPQDFVEYGMEAELMGRIGRCVPLNPLSENDLRRILLESELSAYRQYRTFFQKHGRQVDFDAQLVDELVAKTMERGMGARGLNTLVEEQIEPLLYEMGGLT
;
A
#
# COMPACT_ATOMS: atom_id res chain seq x y z
N MET A 1 31.52 -43.74 6.31
CA MET A 1 32.02 -43.59 7.69
C MET A 1 30.92 -42.91 8.51
N ASN A 2 30.23 -43.72 9.35
CA ASN A 2 29.11 -43.30 10.17
C ASN A 2 29.61 -42.57 11.42
N HIS A 3 29.50 -41.28 11.52
CA HIS A 3 29.67 -40.58 12.78
C HIS A 3 28.31 -40.50 13.50
N ARG A 4 28.04 -41.52 14.33
CA ARG A 4 27.00 -41.41 15.37
C ARG A 4 27.53 -40.47 16.46
N HIS A 5 27.07 -39.23 16.48
CA HIS A 5 27.29 -38.35 17.61
C HIS A 5 26.35 -38.78 18.75
N HIS A 6 26.94 -39.27 19.85
CA HIS A 6 26.24 -39.49 21.11
C HIS A 6 25.74 -38.16 21.64
N HIS A 7 24.44 -37.92 21.58
CA HIS A 7 23.80 -36.77 22.20
C HIS A 7 23.91 -36.94 23.75
N ARG A 8 24.88 -36.26 24.36
CA ARG A 8 24.88 -36.05 25.81
C ARG A 8 23.84 -35.01 26.14
N ILE A 9 22.79 -35.38 26.89
CA ILE A 9 21.80 -34.44 27.42
C ILE A 9 22.47 -33.68 28.59
N PHE A 10 22.70 -32.39 28.45
CA PHE A 10 23.33 -31.53 29.45
C PHE A 10 22.26 -30.97 30.40
N LYS A 11 21.65 -31.82 31.26
CA LYS A 11 20.67 -31.39 32.27
C LYS A 11 21.29 -30.36 33.22
N GLY A 12 20.59 -29.22 33.39
CA GLY A 12 21.00 -28.14 34.30
C GLY A 12 21.93 -27.09 33.71
N TRP A 13 22.31 -27.22 32.44
CA TRP A 13 23.10 -26.19 31.80
C TRP A 13 22.23 -24.96 31.41
N LYS A 14 22.84 -23.79 31.46
CA LYS A 14 22.16 -22.53 31.12
C LYS A 14 22.76 -21.93 29.87
N CYS A 15 21.92 -21.26 29.10
CA CYS A 15 22.38 -20.45 27.98
C CYS A 15 23.25 -19.28 28.49
N MET A 16 24.46 -19.16 27.95
CA MET A 16 25.41 -18.13 28.36
C MET A 16 24.94 -16.70 27.99
N LEU A 17 23.99 -16.54 27.04
CA LEU A 17 23.50 -15.25 26.60
C LEU A 17 22.27 -14.78 27.39
N CYS A 18 21.29 -15.66 27.64
CA CYS A 18 20.06 -15.27 28.33
C CYS A 18 19.92 -15.79 29.76
N GLY A 19 20.85 -16.66 30.20
CA GLY A 19 20.84 -17.27 31.54
C GLY A 19 19.76 -18.34 31.79
N ARG A 20 18.84 -18.57 30.83
CA ARG A 20 17.76 -19.56 30.96
C ARG A 20 18.30 -20.97 30.88
N PRO A 21 17.69 -21.98 31.55
CA PRO A 21 18.01 -23.38 31.35
C PRO A 21 17.95 -23.74 29.84
N LEU A 22 18.83 -24.62 29.39
CA LEU A 22 18.78 -25.12 28.03
C LEU A 22 17.51 -25.97 27.82
N PRO A 23 16.92 -25.94 26.61
CA PRO A 23 15.84 -26.85 26.24
C PRO A 23 16.24 -28.33 26.41
N GLU A 24 15.28 -29.20 26.60
CA GLU A 24 15.53 -30.63 26.71
C GLU A 24 15.91 -31.28 25.36
N ASP A 25 15.47 -30.68 24.24
CA ASP A 25 15.82 -31.16 22.90
C ASP A 25 17.24 -30.68 22.53
N PRO A 26 18.16 -31.60 22.24
CA PRO A 26 19.52 -31.26 21.82
C PRO A 26 19.63 -30.44 20.54
N ASN A 27 18.57 -30.43 19.73
CA ASN A 27 18.53 -29.60 18.51
C ASN A 27 18.24 -28.12 18.78
N ASP A 28 17.78 -27.79 19.97
CA ASP A 28 17.41 -26.42 20.35
C ASP A 28 18.55 -25.62 21.01
N TYR A 29 19.76 -26.17 21.04
CA TYR A 29 20.93 -25.46 21.54
C TYR A 29 22.25 -25.97 20.92
N CYS A 30 23.27 -25.13 20.96
CA CYS A 30 24.62 -25.45 20.53
C CYS A 30 25.58 -25.45 21.71
N VAL A 31 26.52 -26.38 21.74
CA VAL A 31 27.62 -26.44 22.72
C VAL A 31 28.93 -26.26 21.98
N GLY A 32 29.67 -25.22 22.36
CA GLY A 32 31.01 -24.97 21.80
C GLY A 32 32.08 -25.91 22.37
N LYS A 33 33.22 -26.00 21.69
CA LYS A 33 34.36 -26.83 22.11
C LYS A 33 34.88 -26.53 23.53
N THR A 34 34.58 -25.34 24.04
CA THR A 34 34.97 -24.90 25.41
C THR A 34 33.91 -25.20 26.47
N GLY A 35 32.87 -25.97 26.14
CA GLY A 35 31.79 -26.32 27.07
C GLY A 35 30.77 -25.21 27.30
N ARG A 36 30.83 -24.10 26.55
CA ARG A 36 29.84 -23.02 26.62
C ARG A 36 28.64 -23.34 25.75
N SER A 37 27.45 -23.10 26.27
CA SER A 37 26.19 -23.43 25.58
C SER A 37 25.33 -22.21 25.29
N VAL A 38 24.66 -22.21 24.13
CA VAL A 38 23.77 -21.15 23.68
C VAL A 38 22.50 -21.77 23.17
N CYS A 39 21.32 -21.34 23.67
CA CYS A 39 20.05 -21.82 23.15
C CYS A 39 19.82 -21.28 21.73
N TYR A 40 19.04 -22.01 20.93
CA TYR A 40 18.79 -21.69 19.53
C TYR A 40 18.14 -20.29 19.36
N SER A 41 17.23 -19.91 20.25
CA SER A 41 16.61 -18.59 20.25
C SER A 41 17.64 -17.46 20.38
N CYS A 42 18.62 -17.58 21.27
CA CYS A 42 19.69 -16.59 21.41
C CYS A 42 20.68 -16.65 20.25
N LEU A 43 20.99 -17.82 19.75
CA LEU A 43 21.84 -18.00 18.58
C LEU A 43 21.19 -17.35 17.34
N HIS A 44 19.91 -17.59 17.12
CA HIS A 44 19.15 -17.02 16.02
C HIS A 44 19.02 -15.48 16.13
N THR A 45 18.77 -14.97 17.34
CA THR A 45 18.74 -13.53 17.59
C THR A 45 20.11 -12.90 17.38
N SER A 46 21.18 -13.53 17.85
CA SER A 46 22.57 -13.09 17.65
C SER A 46 22.95 -13.09 16.16
N TYR A 47 22.57 -14.14 15.43
CA TYR A 47 22.81 -14.25 13.99
C TYR A 47 22.01 -13.18 13.18
N ARG A 48 20.78 -12.92 13.60
CA ARG A 48 19.96 -11.82 13.04
C ARG A 48 20.59 -10.47 13.29
N LEU A 49 21.07 -10.23 14.50
CA LEU A 49 21.71 -8.96 14.87
C LEU A 49 23.07 -8.79 14.18
N GLN A 50 23.90 -9.82 14.11
CA GLN A 50 25.19 -9.76 13.43
C GLN A 50 25.09 -9.71 11.90
N GLY A 51 24.03 -10.29 11.32
CA GLY A 51 23.79 -10.26 9.86
C GLY A 51 23.12 -8.99 9.37
N LEU A 52 22.37 -8.30 10.24
CA LEU A 52 21.58 -7.12 9.89
C LEU A 52 22.17 -5.78 10.38
N ILE A 53 23.06 -5.84 11.38
CA ILE A 53 23.63 -4.62 11.97
C ILE A 53 25.14 -4.83 12.12
N ARG A 54 25.90 -4.61 11.06
CA ARG A 54 27.32 -4.26 11.20
C ARG A 54 27.36 -2.77 11.52
N THR A 55 27.46 -2.47 12.81
CA THR A 55 27.53 -1.11 13.35
C THR A 55 28.95 -0.52 13.31
N GLU A 56 29.64 -0.60 12.18
CA GLU A 56 30.95 0.03 12.02
C GLU A 56 31.01 1.07 10.89
N VAL A 57 29.85 1.42 10.33
CA VAL A 57 29.74 2.56 9.41
C VAL A 57 29.01 3.65 10.17
N GLU A 58 29.65 4.79 10.38
CA GLU A 58 28.95 5.99 10.86
C GLU A 58 27.75 6.21 9.93
N PRO A 59 26.50 6.24 10.45
CA PRO A 59 25.34 6.44 9.60
C PRO A 59 25.46 7.79 8.89
N GLU A 60 25.28 7.81 7.59
CA GLU A 60 25.12 9.07 6.87
C GLU A 60 23.98 9.86 7.53
N PRO A 61 24.22 11.12 7.93
CA PRO A 61 23.18 11.91 8.57
C PRO A 61 22.00 12.09 7.60
N VAL A 62 20.84 11.63 8.05
CA VAL A 62 19.59 11.86 7.29
C VAL A 62 19.18 13.32 7.53
N PRO A 63 19.00 14.12 6.47
CA PRO A 63 18.56 15.50 6.60
C PRO A 63 17.25 15.63 7.38
N ASP A 64 17.14 16.67 8.20
CA ASP A 64 15.97 16.93 9.08
C ASP A 64 14.66 17.14 8.29
N ASP A 65 14.76 17.52 7.01
CA ASP A 65 13.63 17.72 6.11
C ASP A 65 13.10 16.41 5.46
N ILE A 66 13.72 15.27 5.76
CA ILE A 66 13.23 13.95 5.34
C ILE A 66 12.32 13.37 6.42
N LEU A 67 11.05 13.18 6.04
CA LEU A 67 10.06 12.62 6.95
C LEU A 67 10.27 11.12 7.14
N GLY A 68 10.63 10.70 8.35
CA GLY A 68 10.81 9.29 8.69
C GLY A 68 9.49 8.49 8.60
N PRO A 69 9.55 7.15 8.33
CA PRO A 69 8.34 6.35 8.11
C PRO A 69 7.33 6.40 9.26
N GLN A 70 7.80 6.38 10.50
CA GLN A 70 6.91 6.44 11.68
C GLN A 70 6.25 7.81 11.83
N GLN A 71 6.96 8.87 11.52
CA GLN A 71 6.43 10.23 11.54
C GLN A 71 5.41 10.42 10.41
N MET A 72 5.71 9.93 9.21
CA MET A 72 4.78 9.95 8.08
C MET A 72 3.47 9.21 8.40
N VAL A 73 3.53 8.04 9.07
CA VAL A 73 2.31 7.35 9.50
C VAL A 73 1.47 8.23 10.44
N ARG A 74 2.09 8.90 11.41
CA ARG A 74 1.38 9.81 12.33
C ARG A 74 0.72 10.99 11.60
N GLU A 75 1.40 11.57 10.62
CA GLU A 75 0.80 12.62 9.81
C GLU A 75 -0.35 12.08 8.94
N LEU A 76 -0.18 10.89 8.34
CA LEU A 76 -1.23 10.25 7.55
C LEU A 76 -2.48 9.89 8.37
N ASP A 77 -2.35 9.65 9.68
CA ASP A 77 -3.48 9.38 10.58
C ASP A 77 -4.51 10.53 10.64
N ARG A 78 -4.09 11.74 10.29
CA ARG A 78 -4.98 12.92 10.19
C ARG A 78 -5.90 12.85 8.96
N PHE A 79 -5.48 12.17 7.92
CA PHE A 79 -6.16 12.09 6.63
C PHE A 79 -6.84 10.75 6.40
N ILE A 80 -6.17 9.65 6.77
CA ILE A 80 -6.59 8.28 6.46
C ILE A 80 -6.88 7.53 7.75
N ILE A 81 -8.13 7.22 7.96
CA ILE A 81 -8.58 6.44 9.12
C ILE A 81 -8.33 4.96 8.88
N GLY A 82 -7.75 4.28 9.86
CA GLY A 82 -7.38 2.86 9.75
C GLY A 82 -6.27 2.61 8.74
N GLN A 83 -6.30 1.47 8.04
CA GLN A 83 -5.37 1.08 6.97
C GLN A 83 -3.90 1.03 7.39
N GLU A 84 -3.62 0.63 8.63
CA GLU A 84 -2.29 0.69 9.26
C GLU A 84 -1.19 0.02 8.43
N ARG A 85 -1.53 -1.11 7.81
CA ARG A 85 -0.61 -1.89 6.99
C ARG A 85 -0.21 -1.13 5.72
N ALA A 86 -1.20 -0.55 5.04
CA ALA A 86 -0.98 0.23 3.84
C ALA A 86 -0.21 1.52 4.15
N LYS A 87 -0.58 2.24 5.23
CA LYS A 87 0.16 3.43 5.70
C LYS A 87 1.64 3.12 5.94
N ARG A 88 1.95 2.02 6.66
CA ARG A 88 3.35 1.61 6.90
C ARG A 88 4.11 1.29 5.62
N ALA A 89 3.47 0.55 4.69
CA ALA A 89 4.11 0.16 3.44
C ALA A 89 4.41 1.37 2.56
N VAL A 90 3.44 2.26 2.39
CA VAL A 90 3.57 3.50 1.62
C VAL A 90 4.59 4.43 2.26
N SER A 91 4.55 4.62 3.59
CA SER A 91 5.50 5.47 4.30
C SER A 91 6.96 5.02 4.14
N VAL A 92 7.22 3.70 4.16
CA VAL A 92 8.56 3.17 3.91
C VAL A 92 8.99 3.42 2.45
N ALA A 93 8.09 3.23 1.48
CA ALA A 93 8.39 3.49 0.07
C ALA A 93 8.68 5.00 -0.16
N MET A 94 7.87 5.88 0.40
CA MET A 94 8.06 7.33 0.31
C MET A 94 9.37 7.79 0.95
N TRP A 95 9.70 7.27 2.13
CA TRP A 95 10.97 7.58 2.79
C TRP A 95 12.18 7.20 1.94
N LYS A 96 12.19 6.01 1.35
CA LYS A 96 13.25 5.61 0.41
C LYS A 96 13.32 6.54 -0.80
N GLN A 97 12.18 7.00 -1.29
CA GLN A 97 12.10 7.89 -2.43
C GLN A 97 12.61 9.29 -2.09
N GLN A 98 12.33 9.81 -0.89
CA GLN A 98 12.91 11.06 -0.39
C GLN A 98 14.45 10.98 -0.32
N LEU A 99 15.00 9.87 0.19
CA LEU A 99 16.45 9.66 0.24
C LEU A 99 17.07 9.76 -1.17
N ARG A 100 16.45 9.12 -2.18
CA ARG A 100 16.91 9.20 -3.57
C ARG A 100 16.80 10.59 -4.15
N ALA A 101 15.69 11.29 -3.92
CA ALA A 101 15.50 12.66 -4.39
C ALA A 101 16.61 13.60 -3.87
N LYS A 102 17.10 13.34 -2.65
CA LYS A 102 18.24 14.06 -2.05
C LYS A 102 19.61 13.53 -2.51
N GLY A 103 19.66 12.49 -3.34
CA GLY A 103 20.91 11.89 -3.80
C GLY A 103 21.62 11.01 -2.77
N LEU A 104 20.91 10.61 -1.71
CA LEU A 104 21.40 9.70 -0.68
C LEU A 104 21.28 8.24 -1.14
N ASN A 105 22.14 7.39 -0.62
CA ASN A 105 22.10 5.96 -0.94
C ASN A 105 20.87 5.31 -0.28
N ALA A 106 19.93 4.87 -1.11
CA ALA A 106 18.72 4.18 -0.67
C ALA A 106 18.56 2.86 -1.43
N PRO A 107 18.08 1.80 -0.74
CA PRO A 107 17.78 0.53 -1.42
C PRO A 107 16.71 0.74 -2.49
N PRO A 108 16.74 -0.04 -3.59
CA PRO A 108 15.74 0.09 -4.65
C PRO A 108 14.32 -0.07 -4.10
N ASN A 109 13.38 0.72 -4.62
CA ASN A 109 11.97 0.49 -4.40
C ASN A 109 11.52 -0.65 -5.33
N ALA A 110 10.99 -1.71 -4.75
CA ALA A 110 10.07 -2.54 -5.51
C ALA A 110 8.77 -1.75 -5.71
N GLY A 111 8.06 -1.99 -6.79
CA GLY A 111 6.71 -1.48 -6.97
C GLY A 111 5.81 -1.93 -5.79
N LEU A 112 4.67 -1.29 -5.64
CA LEU A 112 3.71 -1.58 -4.58
C LEU A 112 2.32 -1.70 -5.18
N LEU A 113 1.62 -2.81 -4.94
CA LEU A 113 0.21 -2.97 -5.29
C LEU A 113 -0.65 -2.79 -4.04
N LEU A 114 -1.51 -1.77 -4.06
CA LEU A 114 -2.55 -1.54 -3.07
C LEU A 114 -3.86 -2.15 -3.57
N TYR A 115 -4.38 -3.17 -2.90
CA TYR A 115 -5.59 -3.83 -3.33
C TYR A 115 -6.68 -3.81 -2.25
N GLY A 116 -7.93 -3.76 -2.66
CA GLY A 116 -9.07 -3.70 -1.76
C GLY A 116 -10.25 -2.94 -2.36
N PRO A 117 -11.42 -2.92 -1.71
CA PRO A 117 -12.66 -2.36 -2.24
C PRO A 117 -12.51 -0.93 -2.76
N THR A 118 -13.43 -0.52 -3.63
CA THR A 118 -13.50 0.87 -4.07
C THR A 118 -13.90 1.77 -2.90
N GLY A 119 -13.34 2.99 -2.85
CA GLY A 119 -13.69 3.97 -1.83
C GLY A 119 -13.02 3.78 -0.46
N VAL A 120 -12.06 2.84 -0.31
CA VAL A 120 -11.33 2.62 0.96
C VAL A 120 -10.12 3.54 1.16
N GLY A 121 -9.82 4.42 0.19
CA GLY A 121 -8.78 5.43 0.33
C GLY A 121 -7.45 5.12 -0.35
N LYS A 122 -7.34 4.16 -1.28
CA LYS A 122 -6.08 3.82 -1.98
C LYS A 122 -5.39 5.05 -2.58
N THR A 123 -6.07 5.77 -3.46
CA THR A 123 -5.54 6.97 -4.14
C THR A 123 -5.27 8.11 -3.17
N ALA A 124 -6.15 8.32 -2.18
CA ALA A 124 -5.99 9.35 -1.16
C ALA A 124 -4.74 9.11 -0.32
N LEU A 125 -4.49 7.87 0.10
CA LEU A 125 -3.31 7.50 0.89
C LEU A 125 -2.01 7.84 0.16
N VAL A 126 -1.89 7.46 -1.12
CA VAL A 126 -0.67 7.71 -1.89
C VAL A 126 -0.48 9.21 -2.14
N ARG A 127 -1.56 9.92 -2.48
CA ARG A 127 -1.54 11.37 -2.72
C ARG A 127 -1.09 12.16 -1.49
N GLU A 128 -1.67 11.88 -0.33
CA GLU A 128 -1.29 12.58 0.89
C GLU A 128 0.13 12.21 1.35
N ALA A 129 0.54 10.95 1.18
CA ALA A 129 1.92 10.54 1.47
C ALA A 129 2.93 11.24 0.55
N ALA A 130 2.61 11.41 -0.73
CA ALA A 130 3.46 12.14 -1.69
C ALA A 130 3.57 13.62 -1.34
N LYS A 131 2.45 14.27 -0.96
CA LYS A 131 2.44 15.66 -0.47
C LYS A 131 3.31 15.83 0.77
N LEU A 132 3.16 14.95 1.75
CA LEU A 132 3.98 14.95 2.97
C LEU A 132 5.46 14.74 2.68
N ALA A 133 5.77 13.92 1.69
CA ALA A 133 7.14 13.67 1.24
C ALA A 133 7.74 14.83 0.41
N GLY A 134 6.93 15.78 -0.05
CA GLY A 134 7.36 16.87 -0.94
C GLY A 134 7.84 16.38 -2.31
N LEU A 135 7.28 15.27 -2.82
CA LEU A 135 7.66 14.66 -4.10
C LEU A 135 6.59 14.87 -5.18
N PRO A 136 6.99 15.05 -6.46
CA PRO A 136 6.05 15.11 -7.55
C PRO A 136 5.17 13.87 -7.59
N PHE A 137 3.88 14.06 -7.81
CA PHE A 137 2.89 13.00 -7.81
C PHE A 137 1.90 13.16 -8.93
N ILE A 138 1.68 12.09 -9.67
CA ILE A 138 0.55 11.97 -10.60
C ILE A 138 -0.25 10.70 -10.31
N SER A 139 -1.54 10.78 -10.55
CA SER A 139 -2.46 9.64 -10.49
C SER A 139 -3.07 9.43 -11.87
N PHE A 140 -2.97 8.20 -12.35
CA PHE A 140 -3.37 7.84 -13.70
C PHE A 140 -4.30 6.63 -13.67
N ASP A 141 -5.37 6.69 -14.46
CA ASP A 141 -6.28 5.56 -14.63
C ASP A 141 -5.69 4.60 -15.66
N ALA A 142 -5.36 3.38 -15.23
CA ALA A 142 -4.76 2.36 -16.08
C ALA A 142 -5.68 1.97 -17.27
N THR A 143 -7.00 2.17 -17.16
CA THR A 143 -7.94 1.87 -18.25
C THR A 143 -7.85 2.86 -19.41
N SER A 144 -7.26 4.04 -19.17
CA SER A 144 -7.04 5.04 -20.23
C SER A 144 -5.83 4.74 -21.11
N LEU A 145 -5.00 3.78 -20.69
CA LEU A 145 -3.81 3.38 -21.43
C LEU A 145 -4.16 2.44 -22.58
N THR A 146 -3.44 2.63 -23.67
CA THR A 146 -3.55 1.80 -24.86
C THR A 146 -2.19 1.25 -25.26
N GLU A 147 -2.20 0.13 -25.97
CA GLU A 147 -0.99 -0.39 -26.61
C GLU A 147 -0.43 0.61 -27.64
N ALA A 148 0.88 0.66 -27.77
CA ALA A 148 1.54 1.53 -28.73
C ALA A 148 1.02 1.30 -30.17
N GLY A 149 0.58 2.39 -30.82
CA GLY A 149 0.02 2.36 -32.18
C GLY A 149 -1.53 2.42 -32.25
N TYR A 150 -2.24 2.33 -31.12
CA TYR A 150 -3.67 2.58 -31.05
C TYR A 150 -3.98 4.04 -30.63
N ARG A 151 -5.20 4.50 -30.94
CA ARG A 151 -5.67 5.81 -30.45
C ARG A 151 -5.96 5.72 -28.96
N GLY A 152 -5.23 6.50 -28.16
CA GLY A 152 -5.37 6.59 -26.72
C GLY A 152 -4.06 7.03 -26.09
N ARG A 153 -4.04 7.15 -24.77
CA ARG A 153 -2.83 7.53 -24.02
C ARG A 153 -1.85 6.38 -23.96
N GLN A 154 -0.59 6.68 -24.20
CA GLN A 154 0.49 5.69 -24.14
C GLN A 154 1.19 5.74 -22.77
N ALA A 155 1.93 4.69 -22.45
CA ALA A 155 2.71 4.66 -21.21
C ALA A 155 3.72 5.82 -21.10
N GLY A 156 4.20 6.35 -22.25
CA GLY A 156 5.05 7.53 -22.31
C GLY A 156 4.41 8.82 -21.84
N ASP A 157 3.10 9.00 -22.10
CA ASP A 157 2.37 10.22 -21.75
C ASP A 157 2.31 10.40 -20.21
N ILE A 158 2.43 9.30 -19.45
CA ILE A 158 2.53 9.32 -17.99
C ILE A 158 3.74 10.14 -17.56
N ILE A 159 4.85 9.96 -18.26
CA ILE A 159 6.11 10.65 -17.91
C ILE A 159 6.06 12.12 -18.32
N GLU A 160 5.39 12.44 -19.41
CA GLU A 160 5.13 13.83 -19.81
C GLU A 160 4.30 14.56 -18.75
N ASP A 161 3.20 13.95 -18.29
CA ASP A 161 2.39 14.50 -17.19
C ASP A 161 3.21 14.67 -15.90
N LEU A 162 4.07 13.70 -15.57
CA LEU A 162 4.91 13.81 -14.37
C LEU A 162 5.93 14.94 -14.50
N LEU A 163 6.49 15.12 -15.69
CA LEU A 163 7.44 16.20 -15.99
C LEU A 163 6.77 17.58 -15.87
N GLU A 164 5.53 17.72 -16.35
CA GLU A 164 4.75 18.96 -16.20
C GLU A 164 4.46 19.32 -14.73
N HIS A 165 4.38 18.31 -13.86
CA HIS A 165 4.17 18.48 -12.42
C HIS A 165 5.49 18.55 -11.60
N SER A 166 6.63 18.64 -12.29
CA SER A 166 7.96 18.68 -11.70
C SER A 166 8.70 19.95 -12.13
N GLU A 167 9.63 20.41 -11.31
CA GLU A 167 10.44 21.59 -11.64
C GLU A 167 11.49 21.32 -12.72
N ASN A 168 11.92 20.06 -12.84
CA ASN A 168 12.94 19.61 -13.77
C ASN A 168 12.95 18.09 -13.94
N GLU A 169 13.73 17.59 -14.91
CA GLU A 169 13.82 16.16 -15.25
C GLU A 169 14.38 15.32 -14.09
N ARG A 170 15.27 15.88 -13.27
CA ARG A 170 15.82 15.16 -12.10
C ARG A 170 14.73 14.93 -11.05
N GLN A 171 13.91 15.93 -10.77
CA GLN A 171 12.80 15.82 -9.83
C GLN A 171 11.73 14.85 -10.36
N ALA A 172 11.41 14.90 -11.65
CA ALA A 172 10.52 13.95 -12.30
C ALA A 172 11.04 12.50 -12.17
N SER A 173 12.35 12.27 -12.39
CA SER A 173 12.97 10.95 -12.24
C SER A 173 12.85 10.36 -10.82
N THR A 174 12.58 11.17 -9.81
CA THR A 174 12.35 10.73 -8.43
C THR A 174 10.89 10.93 -7.98
N GLY A 175 9.99 11.16 -8.91
CA GLY A 175 8.58 11.34 -8.67
C GLY A 175 7.84 10.03 -8.35
N ILE A 176 6.55 10.16 -8.17
CA ILE A 176 5.64 9.07 -7.80
C ILE A 176 4.52 8.98 -8.84
N VAL A 177 4.34 7.80 -9.38
CA VAL A 177 3.25 7.48 -10.31
C VAL A 177 2.31 6.49 -9.63
N PHE A 178 1.06 6.88 -9.45
CA PHE A 178 0.00 6.00 -8.98
C PHE A 178 -0.89 5.58 -10.14
N LEU A 179 -0.88 4.29 -10.46
CA LEU A 179 -1.69 3.69 -11.51
C LEU A 179 -2.91 3.01 -10.87
N ASP A 180 -4.06 3.66 -10.94
CA ASP A 180 -5.32 3.12 -10.39
C ASP A 180 -6.02 2.19 -11.38
N GLU A 181 -6.95 1.39 -10.89
CA GLU A 181 -7.78 0.45 -11.66
C GLU A 181 -6.99 -0.60 -12.47
N ILE A 182 -5.79 -1.00 -11.97
CA ILE A 182 -4.94 -1.98 -12.67
C ILE A 182 -5.63 -3.34 -12.86
N ASP A 183 -6.59 -3.70 -12.01
CA ASP A 183 -7.40 -4.91 -12.11
C ASP A 183 -8.24 -4.97 -13.39
N LYS A 184 -8.53 -3.83 -14.01
CA LYS A 184 -9.25 -3.75 -15.29
C LYS A 184 -8.38 -4.16 -16.49
N LEU A 185 -7.05 -4.16 -16.31
CA LEU A 185 -6.09 -4.66 -17.30
C LEU A 185 -5.87 -6.17 -17.21
N ALA A 186 -6.49 -6.86 -16.24
CA ALA A 186 -6.40 -8.32 -16.16
C ALA A 186 -6.97 -8.98 -17.43
N GLY A 187 -6.21 -9.89 -18.03
CA GLY A 187 -6.54 -10.58 -19.28
C GLY A 187 -7.73 -11.52 -19.13
N ARG A 188 -8.95 -10.95 -19.07
CA ARG A 188 -10.20 -11.69 -18.89
C ARG A 188 -11.22 -11.29 -19.96
N GLY A 189 -11.80 -12.26 -20.62
CA GLY A 189 -12.86 -12.03 -21.58
C GLY A 189 -12.67 -12.79 -22.90
N ASN A 190 -12.97 -12.14 -24.03
CA ASN A 190 -12.72 -12.74 -25.35
C ASN A 190 -11.24 -12.53 -25.77
N ALA A 191 -10.77 -13.36 -26.71
CA ALA A 191 -9.36 -13.38 -27.13
C ALA A 191 -8.83 -12.00 -27.60
N TYR A 192 -9.68 -11.17 -28.24
CA TYR A 192 -9.29 -9.83 -28.68
C TYR A 192 -9.04 -8.89 -27.49
N ARG A 193 -9.92 -8.90 -26.48
CA ARG A 193 -9.77 -8.09 -25.28
C ARG A 193 -8.57 -8.54 -24.45
N GLU A 194 -8.35 -9.84 -24.33
CA GLU A 194 -7.17 -10.39 -23.65
C GLU A 194 -5.87 -9.92 -24.31
N GLN A 195 -5.78 -10.00 -25.64
CA GLN A 195 -4.59 -9.56 -26.37
C GLN A 195 -4.31 -8.06 -26.15
N TYR A 196 -5.35 -7.23 -26.21
CA TYR A 196 -5.24 -5.80 -25.97
C TYR A 196 -4.76 -5.49 -24.54
N GLN A 197 -5.35 -6.14 -23.53
CA GLN A 197 -4.98 -5.96 -22.12
C GLN A 197 -3.52 -6.40 -21.84
N ARG A 198 -3.09 -7.51 -22.45
CA ARG A 198 -1.68 -7.96 -22.37
C ARG A 198 -0.73 -6.96 -23.03
N GLY A 199 -1.05 -6.42 -24.18
CA GLY A 199 -0.25 -5.38 -24.83
C GLY A 199 -0.07 -4.14 -23.95
N THR A 200 -1.14 -3.71 -23.26
CA THR A 200 -1.09 -2.60 -22.32
C THR A 200 -0.22 -2.93 -21.08
N GLN A 201 -0.37 -4.13 -20.51
CA GLN A 201 0.47 -4.57 -19.39
C GLN A 201 1.96 -4.67 -19.79
N SER A 202 2.27 -5.15 -21.00
CA SER A 202 3.64 -5.20 -21.52
C SER A 202 4.24 -3.80 -21.72
N SER A 203 3.42 -2.81 -22.10
CA SER A 203 3.86 -1.41 -22.20
C SER A 203 4.16 -0.81 -20.82
N LEU A 204 3.35 -1.12 -19.81
CA LEU A 204 3.60 -0.74 -18.43
C LEU A 204 4.85 -1.43 -17.86
N LEU A 205 5.06 -2.71 -18.17
CA LEU A 205 6.24 -3.43 -17.74
C LEU A 205 7.52 -2.73 -18.21
N LYS A 206 7.62 -2.35 -19.48
CA LYS A 206 8.77 -1.61 -20.01
C LYS A 206 9.00 -0.30 -19.27
N LEU A 207 7.93 0.43 -18.94
CA LEU A 207 8.02 1.67 -18.19
C LEU A 207 8.57 1.45 -16.78
N VAL A 208 8.13 0.39 -16.10
CA VAL A 208 8.58 0.04 -14.73
C VAL A 208 9.99 -0.54 -14.72
N GLU A 209 10.41 -1.22 -15.79
CA GLU A 209 11.76 -1.79 -15.92
C GLU A 209 12.85 -0.73 -16.12
N GLY A 210 12.48 0.40 -16.65
CA GLY A 210 13.36 1.53 -16.88
C GLY A 210 13.45 1.91 -18.35
N LEU A 211 12.99 3.11 -18.63
CA LEU A 211 13.10 3.77 -19.93
C LEU A 211 13.62 5.18 -19.71
N GLU A 212 14.28 5.71 -20.71
CA GLU A 212 14.60 7.14 -20.77
C GLU A 212 13.61 7.83 -21.70
N ILE A 213 12.76 8.69 -21.14
CA ILE A 213 11.76 9.46 -21.86
C ILE A 213 11.99 10.93 -21.54
N GLN A 214 12.27 11.76 -22.54
CA GLN A 214 12.55 13.20 -22.37
C GLN A 214 13.58 13.48 -21.26
N LYS A 215 14.65 12.68 -21.18
CA LYS A 215 15.70 12.72 -20.16
C LYS A 215 15.24 12.32 -18.73
N VAL A 216 14.03 11.84 -18.56
CA VAL A 216 13.54 11.27 -17.32
C VAL A 216 13.85 9.78 -17.32
N ASN A 217 14.62 9.30 -16.33
CA ASN A 217 14.87 7.88 -16.14
C ASN A 217 13.77 7.28 -15.24
N THR A 218 12.95 6.41 -15.83
CA THR A 218 11.81 5.82 -15.13
C THR A 218 12.19 4.76 -14.08
N GLU A 219 13.41 4.22 -14.13
CA GLU A 219 13.91 3.24 -13.14
C GLU A 219 13.91 3.81 -11.70
N SER A 220 14.11 5.13 -11.59
CA SER A 220 14.13 5.81 -10.28
C SER A 220 12.76 6.29 -9.81
N ILE A 221 11.73 6.23 -10.63
CA ILE A 221 10.35 6.59 -10.29
C ILE A 221 9.77 5.52 -9.35
N LEU A 222 9.00 5.96 -8.36
CA LEU A 222 8.22 5.06 -7.53
C LEU A 222 6.86 4.79 -8.16
N PHE A 223 6.69 3.59 -8.72
CA PHE A 223 5.39 3.14 -9.22
C PHE A 223 4.60 2.46 -8.12
N ILE A 224 3.39 2.96 -7.88
CA ILE A 224 2.41 2.35 -6.97
C ILE A 224 1.16 2.05 -7.78
N PHE A 225 0.64 0.85 -7.62
CA PHE A 225 -0.53 0.36 -8.35
C PHE A 225 -1.72 0.24 -7.41
N GLY A 226 -2.91 0.55 -7.92
CA GLY A 226 -4.17 0.41 -7.22
C GLY A 226 -5.14 -0.47 -7.99
N GLY A 227 -5.87 -1.34 -7.29
CA GLY A 227 -6.92 -2.14 -7.90
C GLY A 227 -7.93 -2.65 -6.89
N ALA A 228 -9.16 -2.90 -7.34
CA ALA A 228 -10.20 -3.43 -6.48
C ALA A 228 -10.13 -4.96 -6.35
N PHE A 229 -9.84 -5.68 -7.42
CA PHE A 229 -9.78 -7.14 -7.50
C PHE A 229 -10.97 -7.83 -6.81
N PRO A 230 -12.22 -7.51 -7.19
CA PRO A 230 -13.41 -7.85 -6.41
C PRO A 230 -13.61 -9.35 -6.21
N GLU A 231 -13.15 -10.19 -7.13
CA GLU A 231 -13.29 -11.65 -7.02
C GLU A 231 -12.26 -12.27 -6.08
N LEU A 232 -11.07 -11.65 -5.95
CA LEU A 232 -10.06 -12.08 -5.00
C LEU A 232 -10.34 -11.57 -3.59
N THR A 233 -11.00 -10.42 -3.46
CA THR A 233 -11.27 -9.77 -2.18
C THR A 233 -12.62 -10.14 -1.58
N LYS A 234 -13.56 -10.67 -2.36
CA LYS A 234 -14.81 -11.24 -1.85
C LYS A 234 -14.45 -12.50 -1.06
N ARG A 235 -14.70 -12.47 0.24
CA ARG A 235 -14.74 -13.70 1.03
C ARG A 235 -15.87 -14.56 0.45
N GLU A 236 -15.55 -15.60 -0.31
CA GLU A 236 -16.56 -16.57 -0.67
C GLU A 236 -17.08 -17.19 0.63
N SER A 237 -18.32 -16.86 0.99
CA SER A 237 -19.07 -17.69 1.92
C SER A 237 -19.07 -19.08 1.30
N PRO A 238 -18.70 -20.15 2.02
CA PRO A 238 -18.66 -21.49 1.45
C PRO A 238 -20.04 -21.79 0.85
N LYS A 239 -20.08 -21.91 -0.49
CA LYS A 239 -21.30 -22.39 -1.15
C LYS A 239 -21.55 -23.80 -0.61
N PRO A 240 -22.75 -24.11 -0.09
CA PRO A 240 -23.08 -25.48 0.31
C PRO A 240 -22.94 -26.37 -0.93
N LEU A 241 -21.88 -27.18 -0.95
CA LEU A 241 -21.71 -28.21 -1.96
C LEU A 241 -22.74 -29.31 -1.70
N ILE A 242 -23.80 -29.33 -2.51
CA ILE A 242 -24.70 -30.49 -2.62
C ILE A 242 -23.98 -31.54 -3.49
N GLY A 243 -23.26 -32.44 -2.84
CA GLY A 243 -22.57 -33.54 -3.55
C GLY A 243 -21.62 -34.29 -2.64
N PHE A 244 -21.63 -35.63 -2.73
CA PHE A 244 -20.77 -36.54 -2.01
C PHE A 244 -19.31 -36.43 -2.50
N GLY A 245 -18.51 -35.67 -1.79
CA GLY A 245 -17.07 -35.57 -2.01
C GLY A 245 -16.52 -34.53 -1.05
N GLN A 246 -15.79 -34.97 -0.01
CA GLN A 246 -15.16 -34.08 0.97
C GLN A 246 -13.98 -33.34 0.31
N SER A 247 -14.22 -32.22 -0.33
CA SER A 247 -13.21 -31.20 -0.49
C SER A 247 -13.35 -30.23 0.68
N VAL A 248 -12.40 -30.29 1.61
CA VAL A 248 -12.26 -29.32 2.68
C VAL A 248 -12.12 -27.94 2.01
N PRO A 249 -13.02 -26.97 2.30
CA PRO A 249 -12.84 -25.62 1.79
C PRO A 249 -11.47 -25.11 2.27
N ALA A 250 -10.62 -24.69 1.35
CA ALA A 250 -9.38 -24.04 1.73
C ALA A 250 -9.72 -22.85 2.63
N ALA A 251 -9.06 -22.74 3.78
CA ALA A 251 -9.22 -21.59 4.67
C ALA A 251 -8.98 -20.31 3.86
N PRO A 252 -9.77 -19.24 4.06
CA PRO A 252 -9.59 -18.00 3.33
C PRO A 252 -8.15 -17.53 3.54
N LYS A 253 -7.43 -17.31 2.45
CA LYS A 253 -6.07 -16.77 2.51
C LYS A 253 -6.13 -15.40 3.21
N GLU A 254 -5.41 -15.25 4.30
CA GLU A 254 -5.35 -13.97 5.03
C GLU A 254 -4.71 -12.87 4.17
N GLU A 255 -3.86 -13.24 3.21
CA GLU A 255 -3.16 -12.32 2.32
C GLU A 255 -3.02 -12.91 0.92
N LEU A 256 -3.26 -12.05 -0.08
CA LEU A 256 -3.02 -12.41 -1.47
C LEU A 256 -1.52 -12.31 -1.79
N THR A 257 -1.03 -13.28 -2.52
CA THR A 257 0.33 -13.35 -3.03
C THR A 257 0.39 -12.84 -4.48
N PRO A 258 1.55 -12.47 -5.02
CA PRO A 258 1.67 -12.13 -6.44
C PRO A 258 1.09 -13.20 -7.38
N GLN A 259 1.18 -14.48 -7.00
CA GLN A 259 0.63 -15.59 -7.79
C GLN A 259 -0.90 -15.52 -7.91
N ASP A 260 -1.61 -15.09 -6.86
CA ASP A 260 -3.07 -14.95 -6.91
C ASP A 260 -3.51 -13.90 -7.96
N PHE A 261 -2.72 -12.84 -8.13
CA PHE A 261 -2.96 -11.82 -9.15
C PHE A 261 -2.61 -12.31 -10.56
N VAL A 262 -1.60 -13.15 -10.70
CA VAL A 262 -1.29 -13.82 -11.98
C VAL A 262 -2.44 -14.75 -12.39
N GLU A 263 -2.97 -15.55 -11.47
CA GLU A 263 -4.14 -16.39 -11.71
C GLU A 263 -5.41 -15.56 -12.02
N TYR A 264 -5.48 -14.36 -11.47
CA TYR A 264 -6.54 -13.39 -11.81
C TYR A 264 -6.44 -12.87 -13.26
N GLY A 265 -5.28 -12.92 -13.91
CA GLY A 265 -5.04 -12.49 -15.29
C GLY A 265 -4.04 -11.35 -15.43
N MET A 266 -3.27 -11.07 -14.38
CA MET A 266 -2.13 -10.15 -14.46
C MET A 266 -0.91 -10.86 -15.04
N GLU A 267 -0.08 -10.14 -15.79
CA GLU A 267 1.18 -10.68 -16.33
C GLU A 267 2.18 -10.99 -15.21
N ALA A 268 2.75 -12.20 -15.25
CA ALA A 268 3.68 -12.68 -14.22
C ALA A 268 4.93 -11.78 -14.09
N GLU A 269 5.44 -11.27 -15.21
CA GLU A 269 6.59 -10.39 -15.24
C GLU A 269 6.29 -9.04 -14.58
N LEU A 270 5.11 -8.45 -14.85
CA LEU A 270 4.67 -7.21 -14.22
C LEU A 270 4.48 -7.42 -12.72
N MET A 271 3.85 -8.52 -12.29
CA MET A 271 3.71 -8.85 -10.87
C MET A 271 5.04 -9.10 -10.18
N GLY A 272 6.02 -9.65 -10.88
CA GLY A 272 7.40 -9.81 -10.41
C GLY A 272 8.09 -8.46 -10.13
N ARG A 273 7.84 -7.45 -10.94
CA ARG A 273 8.36 -6.07 -10.75
C ARG A 273 7.63 -5.32 -9.65
N ILE A 274 6.32 -5.50 -9.54
CA ILE A 274 5.52 -4.93 -8.43
C ILE A 274 5.98 -5.51 -7.09
N GLY A 275 6.17 -6.81 -7.00
CA GLY A 275 6.82 -7.51 -5.89
C GLY A 275 6.02 -7.53 -4.58
N ARG A 276 5.43 -6.43 -4.12
CA ARG A 276 4.73 -6.34 -2.84
C ARG A 276 3.26 -5.97 -3.00
N CYS A 277 2.38 -6.85 -2.52
CA CYS A 277 0.93 -6.64 -2.49
C CYS A 277 0.47 -6.30 -1.06
N VAL A 278 -0.31 -5.25 -0.90
CA VAL A 278 -0.75 -4.75 0.40
C VAL A 278 -2.26 -4.52 0.40
N PRO A 279 -3.01 -5.20 1.28
CA PRO A 279 -4.45 -5.03 1.38
C PRO A 279 -4.83 -3.70 2.03
N LEU A 280 -5.93 -3.13 1.54
CA LEU A 280 -6.72 -2.16 2.27
C LEU A 280 -8.05 -2.82 2.68
N ASN A 281 -8.38 -2.69 3.95
CA ASN A 281 -9.57 -3.30 4.52
C ASN A 281 -10.84 -2.56 4.10
N PRO A 282 -11.98 -3.26 3.97
CA PRO A 282 -13.28 -2.62 3.89
C PRO A 282 -13.49 -1.68 5.09
N LEU A 283 -14.16 -0.56 4.86
CA LEU A 283 -14.48 0.39 5.92
C LEU A 283 -15.68 -0.11 6.72
N SER A 284 -15.55 -0.12 8.06
CA SER A 284 -16.65 -0.36 8.97
C SER A 284 -17.50 0.91 9.16
N GLU A 285 -18.68 0.77 9.76
CA GLU A 285 -19.51 1.92 10.16
C GLU A 285 -18.75 2.88 11.07
N ASN A 286 -17.96 2.34 12.00
CA ASN A 286 -17.12 3.15 12.87
C ASN A 286 -16.03 3.89 12.11
N ASP A 287 -15.43 3.26 11.10
CA ASP A 287 -14.44 3.92 10.25
C ASP A 287 -15.08 5.05 9.45
N LEU A 288 -16.26 4.84 8.86
CA LEU A 288 -17.00 5.86 8.13
C LEU A 288 -17.39 7.05 9.02
N ARG A 289 -17.85 6.77 10.25
CA ARG A 289 -18.14 7.82 11.24
C ARG A 289 -16.89 8.64 11.57
N ARG A 290 -15.78 7.97 11.82
CA ARG A 290 -14.51 8.63 12.08
C ARG A 290 -13.99 9.41 10.86
N ILE A 291 -14.12 8.86 9.65
CA ILE A 291 -13.79 9.58 8.42
C ILE A 291 -14.60 10.86 8.32
N LEU A 292 -15.90 10.82 8.56
CA LEU A 292 -16.77 12.00 8.51
C LEU A 292 -16.33 13.08 9.51
N LEU A 293 -16.05 12.68 10.76
CA LEU A 293 -15.86 13.62 11.88
C LEU A 293 -14.38 14.01 12.10
N GLU A 294 -13.44 13.11 11.86
CA GLU A 294 -12.03 13.27 12.24
C GLU A 294 -11.09 13.55 11.06
N SER A 295 -11.35 12.94 9.88
CA SER A 295 -10.43 13.06 8.74
C SER A 295 -10.37 14.48 8.18
N GLU A 296 -9.18 14.98 7.90
CA GLU A 296 -8.99 16.27 7.21
C GLU A 296 -9.47 16.27 5.75
N LEU A 297 -9.63 15.07 5.16
CA LEU A 297 -10.21 14.90 3.82
C LEU A 297 -11.76 14.85 3.85
N SER A 298 -12.38 14.91 5.03
CA SER A 298 -13.84 14.91 5.16
C SER A 298 -14.45 16.13 4.50
N ALA A 299 -15.39 15.92 3.57
CA ALA A 299 -16.18 17.00 2.97
C ALA A 299 -16.91 17.83 4.07
N TYR A 300 -17.48 17.15 5.09
CA TYR A 300 -18.13 17.81 6.21
C TYR A 300 -17.18 18.81 6.93
N ARG A 301 -15.96 18.39 7.28
CA ARG A 301 -15.01 19.28 7.95
C ARG A 301 -14.57 20.44 7.07
N GLN A 302 -14.41 20.21 5.77
CA GLN A 302 -14.07 21.25 4.80
C GLN A 302 -15.19 22.27 4.69
N TYR A 303 -16.46 21.84 4.54
CA TYR A 303 -17.62 22.71 4.51
C TYR A 303 -17.85 23.45 5.84
N ARG A 304 -17.69 22.74 6.97
CA ARG A 304 -17.75 23.38 8.29
C ARG A 304 -16.76 24.54 8.40
N THR A 305 -15.51 24.33 7.98
CA THR A 305 -14.49 25.38 7.97
C THR A 305 -14.84 26.53 7.01
N PHE A 306 -15.39 26.19 5.84
CA PHE A 306 -15.85 27.17 4.88
C PHE A 306 -16.97 28.07 5.46
N PHE A 307 -18.01 27.48 6.04
CA PHE A 307 -19.12 28.22 6.64
C PHE A 307 -18.66 29.09 7.82
N GLN A 308 -17.77 28.57 8.68
CA GLN A 308 -17.20 29.37 9.78
C GLN A 308 -16.48 30.61 9.29
N LYS A 309 -15.71 30.53 8.21
CA LYS A 309 -15.04 31.70 7.60
C LYS A 309 -16.02 32.72 7.05
N HIS A 310 -17.26 32.32 6.74
CA HIS A 310 -18.33 33.21 6.26
C HIS A 310 -19.34 33.56 7.37
N GLY A 311 -18.95 33.41 8.65
CA GLY A 311 -19.77 33.82 9.79
C GLY A 311 -20.99 32.94 10.06
N ARG A 312 -21.03 31.73 9.48
CA ARG A 312 -22.09 30.73 9.69
C ARG A 312 -21.57 29.50 10.40
N GLN A 313 -22.41 28.88 11.21
CA GLN A 313 -22.08 27.62 11.87
C GLN A 313 -22.96 26.51 11.30
N VAL A 314 -22.33 25.42 10.85
CA VAL A 314 -23.01 24.22 10.36
C VAL A 314 -22.45 23.03 11.13
N ASP A 315 -23.31 22.40 11.92
CA ASP A 315 -22.97 21.21 12.68
C ASP A 315 -24.00 20.09 12.37
N PHE A 316 -23.48 18.90 12.10
CA PHE A 316 -24.30 17.71 11.95
C PHE A 316 -24.57 17.11 13.33
N ASP A 317 -25.83 16.88 13.64
CA ASP A 317 -26.20 16.16 14.85
C ASP A 317 -25.92 14.65 14.74
N ALA A 318 -26.01 13.95 15.86
CA ALA A 318 -25.69 12.53 15.91
C ALA A 318 -26.63 11.70 15.00
N GLN A 319 -27.89 12.08 14.90
CA GLN A 319 -28.87 11.38 14.08
C GLN A 319 -28.54 11.47 12.60
N LEU A 320 -28.21 12.67 12.11
CA LEU A 320 -27.80 12.88 10.71
C LEU A 320 -26.51 12.13 10.39
N VAL A 321 -25.53 12.13 11.31
CA VAL A 321 -24.29 11.35 11.15
C VAL A 321 -24.61 9.87 10.98
N ASP A 322 -25.49 9.31 11.82
CA ASP A 322 -25.89 7.91 11.75
C ASP A 322 -26.62 7.57 10.45
N GLU A 323 -27.51 8.45 9.99
CA GLU A 323 -28.22 8.28 8.72
C GLU A 323 -27.26 8.31 7.52
N LEU A 324 -26.29 9.22 7.49
CA LEU A 324 -25.30 9.33 6.41
C LEU A 324 -24.41 8.08 6.36
N VAL A 325 -23.96 7.58 7.51
CA VAL A 325 -23.17 6.36 7.62
C VAL A 325 -23.97 5.15 7.14
N ALA A 326 -25.20 4.97 7.61
CA ALA A 326 -26.07 3.86 7.21
C ALA A 326 -26.32 3.87 5.69
N LYS A 327 -26.70 5.00 5.12
CA LYS A 327 -26.89 5.16 3.67
C LYS A 327 -25.60 4.87 2.87
N THR A 328 -24.44 5.25 3.41
CA THR A 328 -23.15 4.95 2.79
C THR A 328 -22.85 3.46 2.74
N MET A 329 -23.16 2.75 3.85
CA MET A 329 -23.01 1.30 3.92
C MET A 329 -23.93 0.58 2.93
N GLU A 330 -25.19 0.99 2.82
CA GLU A 330 -26.14 0.44 1.85
C GLU A 330 -25.68 0.64 0.39
N ARG A 331 -25.15 1.83 0.07
CA ARG A 331 -24.63 2.13 -1.28
C ARG A 331 -23.32 1.40 -1.60
N GLY A 332 -22.58 0.91 -0.60
CA GLY A 332 -21.31 0.17 -0.78
C GLY A 332 -20.19 0.97 -1.46
N MET A 333 -20.25 2.29 -1.47
CA MET A 333 -19.29 3.17 -2.17
C MET A 333 -18.15 3.69 -1.28
N GLY A 334 -18.10 3.25 -0.02
CA GLY A 334 -17.08 3.65 0.95
C GLY A 334 -17.03 5.17 1.19
N ALA A 335 -15.84 5.70 1.49
CA ALA A 335 -15.68 7.13 1.81
C ALA A 335 -16.07 8.08 0.65
N ARG A 336 -15.99 7.62 -0.62
CA ARG A 336 -16.45 8.42 -1.76
C ARG A 336 -17.95 8.67 -1.70
N GLY A 337 -18.74 7.62 -1.39
CA GLY A 337 -20.19 7.75 -1.23
C GLY A 337 -20.57 8.63 -0.04
N LEU A 338 -19.79 8.57 1.05
CA LEU A 338 -19.99 9.43 2.21
C LEU A 338 -19.84 10.92 1.84
N ASN A 339 -18.81 11.30 1.10
CA ASN A 339 -18.60 12.67 0.66
C ASN A 339 -19.73 13.16 -0.23
N THR A 340 -20.22 12.33 -1.17
CA THR A 340 -21.38 12.68 -2.02
C THR A 340 -22.63 12.95 -1.18
N LEU A 341 -22.91 12.12 -0.18
CA LEU A 341 -24.05 12.34 0.71
C LEU A 341 -23.93 13.61 1.56
N VAL A 342 -22.71 13.94 1.99
CA VAL A 342 -22.44 15.23 2.67
C VAL A 342 -22.72 16.39 1.75
N GLU A 343 -22.28 16.34 0.48
CA GLU A 343 -22.55 17.38 -0.52
C GLU A 343 -24.06 17.56 -0.74
N GLU A 344 -24.81 16.47 -0.90
CA GLU A 344 -26.28 16.48 -1.01
C GLU A 344 -26.95 17.21 0.18
N GLN A 345 -26.41 17.08 1.41
CA GLN A 345 -26.95 17.77 2.60
C GLN A 345 -26.56 19.26 2.65
N ILE A 346 -25.41 19.61 2.15
CA ILE A 346 -24.86 20.97 2.23
C ILE A 346 -25.34 21.85 1.06
N GLU A 347 -25.69 21.27 -0.08
CA GLU A 347 -26.08 21.97 -1.29
C GLU A 347 -27.17 23.04 -1.06
N PRO A 348 -28.28 22.79 -0.33
CA PRO A 348 -29.30 23.81 -0.06
C PRO A 348 -28.75 25.03 0.69
N LEU A 349 -27.86 24.79 1.66
CA LEU A 349 -27.23 25.85 2.45
C LEU A 349 -26.29 26.72 1.60
N LEU A 350 -25.56 26.11 0.66
CA LEU A 350 -24.69 26.81 -0.29
C LEU A 350 -25.52 27.65 -1.27
N TYR A 351 -26.65 27.07 -1.75
CA TYR A 351 -27.56 27.78 -2.66
C TYR A 351 -28.12 29.07 -2.04
N GLU A 352 -28.54 28.99 -0.77
CA GLU A 352 -29.03 30.18 -0.03
C GLU A 352 -27.92 31.23 0.17
N MET A 353 -26.65 30.81 0.32
CA MET A 353 -25.54 31.75 0.45
C MET A 353 -25.26 32.53 -0.86
N GLY A 354 -25.38 31.88 -2.00
CA GLY A 354 -25.12 32.50 -3.32
C GLY A 354 -26.12 33.60 -3.70
N GLY A 355 -27.27 33.69 -3.02
CA GLY A 355 -28.25 34.73 -3.21
C GLY A 355 -28.02 36.03 -2.38
N LEU A 356 -26.94 36.06 -1.59
CA LEU A 356 -26.61 37.17 -0.67
C LEU A 356 -25.43 38.05 -1.14
N THR A 357 -24.97 37.91 -2.40
CA THR A 357 -23.92 38.76 -3.00
C THR A 357 -24.52 39.87 -3.87
#